data_6140453d9b239f0e23a7ba7343ec7fe9
#
_entry.id   6140453d9b239f0e23a7ba7343ec7fe9
#
_cell.length_a   1.000
_cell.length_b   1.000
_cell.length_c   1.000
_cell.angle_alpha   90.00
_cell.angle_beta   90.00
_cell.angle_gamma   90.00
#
_symmetry.space_group_name_H-M   'P 1'
#
loop_
_entity.id
_entity.type
_entity.pdbx_description
1 polymer ?
#
loop_
_entity_poly.entity_id
_entity_poly.type
_entity_poly.pdbx_seq_one_letter_code
_entity_poly.pdbx_strand_id
1 'polypeptide(L)'
;MRVFLNPGHALGGNPDPGCVNPRYHLRECDLAITYGSRCGKYLEAAGLEVKLLQSHNLYGEAPGYPCVIDAANRWPADLFLSIHVNAGGGRGAETYCYAFGGSGETLAHCIQRQLVESLAPLDGGYADRGVKAHPSFCVLRNTTMPAVLVETGFIDSDDIGLLTQHGDEIARALARGVTDYEQQQ
;
A
#
# COMPACT_ATOMS: atom_id res chain seq x y z
N MET A 1 2.29 -5.85 17.55
CA MET A 1 1.27 -6.00 16.49
C MET A 1 1.89 -6.72 15.30
N ARG A 2 1.12 -7.57 14.58
CA ARG A 2 1.52 -8.30 13.36
C ARG A 2 0.98 -7.59 12.13
N VAL A 3 1.86 -7.16 11.25
CA VAL A 3 1.53 -6.37 10.07
C VAL A 3 1.75 -7.20 8.81
N PHE A 4 0.71 -7.41 8.02
CA PHE A 4 0.83 -8.05 6.71
C PHE A 4 0.95 -6.99 5.63
N LEU A 5 2.09 -6.95 4.95
CA LEU A 5 2.36 -6.07 3.81
C LEU A 5 2.15 -6.82 2.50
N ASN A 6 1.31 -6.27 1.66
CA ASN A 6 1.07 -6.77 0.32
C ASN A 6 1.44 -5.70 -0.72
N PRO A 7 2.68 -5.68 -1.22
CA PRO A 7 2.97 -4.95 -2.44
C PRO A 7 2.10 -5.50 -3.58
N GLY A 8 1.41 -4.61 -4.30
CA GLY A 8 0.49 -5.01 -5.37
C GLY A 8 1.17 -5.75 -6.52
N HIS A 9 0.37 -6.48 -7.29
CA HIS A 9 0.73 -7.15 -8.55
C HIS A 9 1.71 -8.32 -8.40
N ALA A 10 2.24 -8.81 -9.54
CA ALA A 10 3.13 -9.97 -9.57
C ALA A 10 4.56 -9.60 -9.20
N LEU A 11 5.20 -10.42 -8.37
CA LEU A 11 6.64 -10.31 -8.14
C LEU A 11 7.40 -10.48 -9.46
N GLY A 12 8.23 -9.48 -9.80
CA GLY A 12 8.93 -9.43 -11.09
C GLY A 12 8.06 -9.02 -12.28
N GLY A 13 6.76 -8.70 -12.06
CA GLY A 13 5.86 -8.13 -13.05
C GLY A 13 5.30 -9.09 -14.10
N ASN A 14 5.41 -10.40 -13.93
CA ASN A 14 4.84 -11.37 -14.85
C ASN A 14 3.92 -12.35 -14.09
N PRO A 15 2.66 -12.48 -14.48
CA PRO A 15 1.97 -11.92 -15.66
C PRO A 15 1.38 -10.51 -15.44
N ASP A 16 1.42 -9.95 -14.23
CA ASP A 16 0.76 -8.73 -13.85
C ASP A 16 1.77 -7.68 -13.35
N PRO A 17 2.21 -6.75 -14.23
CA PRO A 17 3.12 -5.66 -13.83
C PRO A 17 2.41 -4.50 -13.09
N GLY A 18 1.08 -4.49 -13.03
CA GLY A 18 0.30 -3.30 -12.68
C GLY A 18 0.38 -2.21 -13.74
N CYS A 19 0.23 -0.98 -13.33
CA CYS A 19 0.40 0.16 -14.20
C CYS A 19 1.86 0.31 -14.67
N VAL A 20 2.05 0.76 -15.92
CA VAL A 20 3.37 0.88 -16.53
C VAL A 20 3.57 2.28 -17.09
N ASN A 21 4.72 2.88 -16.82
CA ASN A 21 5.17 4.07 -17.52
C ASN A 21 6.33 3.70 -18.47
N PRO A 22 6.06 3.52 -19.78
CA PRO A 22 7.09 3.07 -20.72
C PRO A 22 8.17 4.11 -20.98
N ARG A 23 7.88 5.41 -20.81
CA ARG A 23 8.85 6.50 -20.99
C ARG A 23 10.00 6.44 -19.99
N TYR A 24 9.70 6.03 -18.76
CA TYR A 24 10.66 5.96 -17.66
C TYR A 24 11.02 4.52 -17.27
N HIS A 25 10.52 3.53 -18.04
CA HIS A 25 10.73 2.10 -17.78
C HIS A 25 10.29 1.68 -16.36
N LEU A 26 9.21 2.26 -15.86
CA LEU A 26 8.69 1.99 -14.52
C LEU A 26 7.47 1.07 -14.59
N ARG A 27 7.38 0.17 -13.62
CA ARG A 27 6.23 -0.70 -13.38
C ARG A 27 5.78 -0.54 -11.94
N GLU A 28 4.49 -0.54 -11.72
CA GLU A 28 3.89 -0.43 -10.39
C GLU A 28 4.39 -1.52 -9.44
N CYS A 29 4.44 -2.78 -9.88
CA CYS A 29 4.92 -3.90 -9.07
C CYS A 29 6.33 -3.69 -8.49
N ASP A 30 7.23 -3.02 -9.23
CA ASP A 30 8.61 -2.77 -8.78
C ASP A 30 8.68 -1.62 -7.76
N LEU A 31 7.84 -0.61 -7.92
CA LEU A 31 7.70 0.48 -6.95
C LEU A 31 7.05 -0.05 -5.67
N ALA A 32 5.96 -0.79 -5.79
CA ALA A 32 5.24 -1.37 -4.67
C ALA A 32 6.12 -2.27 -3.79
N ILE A 33 6.91 -3.20 -4.39
CA ILE A 33 7.82 -4.06 -3.62
C ILE A 33 8.95 -3.25 -2.97
N THR A 34 9.42 -2.20 -3.64
CA THR A 34 10.46 -1.31 -3.09
C THR A 34 9.95 -0.61 -1.83
N TYR A 35 8.75 -0.02 -1.89
CA TYR A 35 8.15 0.67 -0.75
C TYR A 35 7.79 -0.31 0.36
N GLY A 36 7.16 -1.45 0.03
CA GLY A 36 6.78 -2.47 0.99
C GLY A 36 7.97 -3.04 1.74
N SER A 37 9.07 -3.35 1.04
CA SER A 37 10.28 -3.89 1.66
C SER A 37 10.96 -2.90 2.60
N ARG A 38 10.98 -1.60 2.25
CA ARG A 38 11.52 -0.55 3.13
C ARG A 38 10.59 -0.29 4.31
N CYS A 39 9.28 -0.20 4.07
CA CYS A 39 8.27 -0.05 5.12
C CYS A 39 8.38 -1.18 6.15
N GLY A 40 8.52 -2.44 5.70
CA GLY A 40 8.71 -3.59 6.57
C GLY A 40 9.91 -3.43 7.51
N LYS A 41 11.05 -2.98 6.99
CA LYS A 41 12.25 -2.72 7.83
C LYS A 41 12.02 -1.65 8.90
N TYR A 42 11.27 -0.59 8.57
CA TYR A 42 10.93 0.45 9.55
C TYR A 42 9.98 -0.07 10.63
N LEU A 43 9.00 -0.89 10.26
CA LEU A 43 8.07 -1.51 11.21
C LEU A 43 8.79 -2.52 12.12
N GLU A 44 9.67 -3.35 11.58
CA GLU A 44 10.51 -4.28 12.36
C GLU A 44 11.42 -3.53 13.34
N ALA A 45 12.03 -2.41 12.89
CA ALA A 45 12.84 -1.55 13.75
C ALA A 45 12.01 -0.87 14.86
N ALA A 46 10.71 -0.67 14.65
CA ALA A 46 9.77 -0.19 15.66
C ALA A 46 9.23 -1.32 16.57
N GLY A 47 9.67 -2.57 16.39
CA GLY A 47 9.30 -3.71 17.24
C GLY A 47 8.04 -4.45 16.79
N LEU A 48 7.53 -4.19 15.59
CA LEU A 48 6.39 -4.91 15.03
C LEU A 48 6.86 -6.19 14.32
N GLU A 49 6.00 -7.19 14.29
CA GLU A 49 6.21 -8.41 13.52
C GLU A 49 5.65 -8.23 12.11
N VAL A 50 6.47 -8.42 11.08
CA VAL A 50 6.10 -8.15 9.70
C VAL A 50 6.13 -9.40 8.85
N LYS A 51 5.09 -9.57 8.03
CA LYS A 51 5.08 -10.54 6.93
C LYS A 51 4.79 -9.81 5.62
N LEU A 52 5.66 -10.01 4.64
CA LEU A 52 5.51 -9.42 3.32
C LEU A 52 5.27 -10.52 2.28
N LEU A 53 4.24 -10.32 1.45
CA LEU A 53 3.96 -11.20 0.31
C LEU A 53 3.48 -10.36 -0.88
N GLN A 54 4.25 -10.39 -1.97
CA GLN A 54 3.84 -9.90 -3.28
C GLN A 54 3.40 -11.07 -4.16
N SER A 55 2.17 -11.06 -4.63
CA SER A 55 1.62 -12.07 -5.52
C SER A 55 0.39 -11.53 -6.25
N HIS A 56 0.22 -11.90 -7.50
CA HIS A 56 -1.00 -11.64 -8.27
C HIS A 56 -2.14 -12.62 -7.95
N ASN A 57 -1.87 -13.66 -7.18
CA ASN A 57 -2.89 -14.57 -6.67
C ASN A 57 -3.49 -13.99 -5.38
N LEU A 58 -4.59 -13.24 -5.51
CA LEU A 58 -5.22 -12.59 -4.36
C LEU A 58 -6.11 -13.54 -3.56
N TYR A 59 -6.95 -14.34 -4.25
CA TYR A 59 -7.98 -15.17 -3.62
C TYR A 59 -8.06 -16.61 -4.18
N GLY A 60 -7.00 -17.11 -4.81
CA GLY A 60 -6.91 -18.46 -5.35
C GLY A 60 -7.07 -18.57 -6.86
N GLU A 61 -7.19 -17.46 -7.57
CA GLU A 61 -7.32 -17.39 -9.04
C GLU A 61 -6.08 -17.84 -9.80
N ALA A 62 -4.94 -17.88 -9.15
CA ALA A 62 -3.66 -18.32 -9.73
C ALA A 62 -2.98 -19.37 -8.83
N PRO A 63 -3.45 -20.63 -8.82
CA PRO A 63 -3.06 -21.65 -7.82
C PRO A 63 -1.58 -22.04 -7.83
N GLY A 64 -0.81 -21.67 -8.87
CA GLY A 64 0.63 -21.85 -8.93
C GLY A 64 1.44 -20.84 -8.07
N TYR A 65 0.77 -19.85 -7.47
CA TYR A 65 1.39 -18.79 -6.69
C TYR A 65 0.76 -18.69 -5.28
N PRO A 66 1.50 -18.20 -4.27
CA PRO A 66 0.95 -18.01 -2.93
C PRO A 66 -0.26 -17.09 -2.93
N CYS A 67 -1.37 -17.51 -2.30
CA CYS A 67 -2.58 -16.72 -2.15
C CYS A 67 -2.40 -15.68 -1.04
N VAL A 68 -2.55 -14.40 -1.39
CA VAL A 68 -2.32 -13.26 -0.49
C VAL A 68 -3.28 -13.28 0.70
N ILE A 69 -4.59 -13.39 0.43
CA ILE A 69 -5.63 -13.34 1.46
C ILE A 69 -5.53 -14.53 2.40
N ASP A 70 -5.33 -15.74 1.87
CA ASP A 70 -5.11 -16.93 2.67
C ASP A 70 -3.88 -16.80 3.58
N ALA A 71 -2.78 -16.26 3.04
CA ALA A 71 -1.55 -16.07 3.79
C ALA A 71 -1.71 -15.07 4.94
N ALA A 72 -2.46 -13.97 4.71
CA ALA A 72 -2.74 -12.96 5.73
C ALA A 72 -3.67 -13.51 6.83
N ASN A 73 -4.77 -14.15 6.44
CA ASN A 73 -5.77 -14.67 7.38
C ASN A 73 -5.21 -15.83 8.23
N ARG A 74 -4.43 -16.76 7.64
CA ARG A 74 -3.82 -17.89 8.38
C ARG A 74 -2.69 -17.48 9.29
N TRP A 75 -1.99 -16.39 9.00
CA TRP A 75 -0.93 -15.86 9.86
C TRP A 75 -1.46 -15.02 11.03
N PRO A 76 -2.72 -14.96 11.23
CA PRO A 76 -3.62 -14.03 11.89
C PRO A 76 -2.99 -12.62 12.09
N ALA A 77 -2.81 -11.94 10.98
CA ALA A 77 -2.33 -10.54 11.01
C ALA A 77 -3.29 -9.66 11.82
N ASP A 78 -2.75 -8.67 12.50
CA ASP A 78 -3.52 -7.68 13.25
C ASP A 78 -3.97 -6.52 12.34
N LEU A 79 -3.23 -6.26 11.24
CA LEU A 79 -3.64 -5.37 10.17
C LEU A 79 -3.04 -5.81 8.81
N PHE A 80 -3.67 -5.35 7.73
CA PHE A 80 -3.28 -5.61 6.34
C PHE A 80 -3.11 -4.29 5.59
N LEU A 81 -1.95 -4.12 4.93
CA LEU A 81 -1.63 -2.95 4.10
C LEU A 81 -1.25 -3.40 2.69
N SER A 82 -2.12 -3.14 1.71
CA SER A 82 -1.82 -3.27 0.28
C SER A 82 -1.23 -1.98 -0.26
N ILE A 83 -0.13 -2.07 -1.01
CA ILE A 83 0.65 -0.91 -1.48
C ILE A 83 0.64 -0.89 -3.00
N HIS A 84 0.15 0.19 -3.58
CA HIS A 84 -0.09 0.38 -5.00
C HIS A 84 0.42 1.74 -5.49
N VAL A 85 0.47 1.91 -6.82
CA VAL A 85 0.75 3.16 -7.51
C VAL A 85 -0.24 3.33 -8.65
N ASN A 86 -1.03 4.37 -8.59
CA ASN A 86 -2.14 4.67 -9.49
C ASN A 86 -1.69 5.06 -10.90
N ALA A 87 -2.65 5.11 -11.82
CA ALA A 87 -2.51 5.71 -13.15
C ALA A 87 -3.82 6.43 -13.56
N GLY A 88 -3.74 7.25 -14.60
CA GLY A 88 -4.89 8.02 -15.12
C GLY A 88 -4.68 9.53 -15.04
N GLY A 89 -3.41 9.98 -14.95
CA GLY A 89 -3.04 11.39 -15.04
C GLY A 89 -3.42 12.25 -13.83
N GLY A 90 -3.79 11.61 -12.68
CA GLY A 90 -4.03 12.30 -11.42
C GLY A 90 -2.73 12.68 -10.71
N ARG A 91 -2.86 13.29 -9.51
CA ARG A 91 -1.72 13.58 -8.62
C ARG A 91 -2.10 13.34 -7.16
N GLY A 92 -1.14 12.84 -6.38
CA GLY A 92 -1.27 12.66 -4.94
C GLY A 92 -1.74 11.27 -4.50
N ALA A 93 -1.90 11.10 -3.19
CA ALA A 93 -2.28 9.84 -2.56
C ALA A 93 -3.77 9.70 -2.32
N GLU A 94 -4.25 8.47 -2.36
CA GLU A 94 -5.57 8.06 -1.87
C GLU A 94 -5.50 6.72 -1.17
N THR A 95 -6.28 6.57 -0.09
CA THR A 95 -6.28 5.33 0.70
C THR A 95 -7.69 4.76 0.80
N TYR A 96 -7.82 3.48 0.49
CA TYR A 96 -9.09 2.79 0.48
C TYR A 96 -9.24 1.88 1.70
N CYS A 97 -10.43 1.90 2.30
CA CYS A 97 -10.89 0.90 3.27
C CYS A 97 -12.15 0.19 2.75
N TYR A 98 -12.54 -0.91 3.39
CA TYR A 98 -13.76 -1.64 2.99
C TYR A 98 -15.01 -0.80 3.12
N ALA A 99 -15.20 -0.18 4.30
CA ALA A 99 -16.35 0.67 4.64
C ALA A 99 -15.94 1.69 5.71
N PHE A 100 -16.71 2.77 5.82
CA PHE A 100 -16.54 3.75 6.90
C PHE A 100 -17.15 3.26 8.21
N GLY A 101 -16.71 3.84 9.34
CA GLY A 101 -17.20 3.57 10.68
C GLY A 101 -16.44 2.46 11.42
N GLY A 102 -15.31 1.96 10.88
CA GLY A 102 -14.54 0.89 11.48
C GLY A 102 -13.04 1.13 11.55
N SER A 103 -12.32 0.16 12.14
CA SER A 103 -10.87 0.22 12.32
C SER A 103 -10.09 0.35 10.99
N GLY A 104 -10.63 -0.16 9.88
CA GLY A 104 -10.05 0.02 8.55
C GLY A 104 -10.05 1.48 8.10
N GLU A 105 -11.10 2.25 8.41
CA GLU A 105 -11.14 3.70 8.16
C GLU A 105 -10.12 4.45 9.01
N THR A 106 -10.03 4.12 10.31
CA THR A 106 -9.03 4.72 11.21
C THR A 106 -7.61 4.50 10.70
N LEU A 107 -7.29 3.26 10.31
CA LEU A 107 -6.01 2.92 9.69
C LEU A 107 -5.77 3.70 8.40
N ALA A 108 -6.80 3.79 7.53
CA ALA A 108 -6.70 4.53 6.26
C ALA A 108 -6.39 6.03 6.50
N HIS A 109 -7.04 6.65 7.48
CA HIS A 109 -6.74 8.05 7.85
C HIS A 109 -5.33 8.25 8.38
N CYS A 110 -4.81 7.31 9.18
CA CYS A 110 -3.43 7.37 9.67
C CYS A 110 -2.43 7.30 8.50
N ILE A 111 -2.62 6.36 7.58
CA ILE A 111 -1.76 6.19 6.39
C ILE A 111 -1.84 7.43 5.48
N GLN A 112 -3.06 7.84 5.13
CA GLN A 112 -3.29 8.98 4.23
C GLN A 112 -2.63 10.25 4.75
N ARG A 113 -2.85 10.57 6.02
CA ARG A 113 -2.27 11.74 6.68
C ARG A 113 -0.74 11.73 6.58
N GLN A 114 -0.09 10.64 6.96
CA GLN A 114 1.37 10.54 6.95
C GLN A 114 1.97 10.66 5.55
N LEU A 115 1.32 10.12 4.52
CA LEU A 115 1.74 10.29 3.13
C LEU A 115 1.67 11.76 2.70
N VAL A 116 0.54 12.42 2.94
CA VAL A 116 0.34 13.81 2.54
C VAL A 116 1.29 14.74 3.30
N GLU A 117 1.41 14.59 4.62
CA GLU A 117 2.32 15.41 5.46
C GLU A 117 3.79 15.23 5.05
N SER A 118 4.18 14.05 4.57
CA SER A 118 5.56 13.76 4.18
C SER A 118 5.88 14.21 2.75
N LEU A 119 4.94 14.11 1.81
CA LEU A 119 5.21 14.27 0.38
C LEU A 119 4.75 15.62 -0.19
N ALA A 120 3.67 16.21 0.31
CA ALA A 120 3.20 17.52 -0.18
C ALA A 120 4.22 18.67 0.02
N PRO A 121 5.05 18.69 1.08
CA PRO A 121 6.11 19.68 1.19
C PRO A 121 7.24 19.52 0.16
N LEU A 122 7.42 18.33 -0.42
CA LEU A 122 8.45 18.04 -1.42
C LEU A 122 7.99 18.42 -2.82
N ASP A 123 6.70 18.37 -3.08
CA ASP A 123 6.07 18.78 -4.33
C ASP A 123 4.67 19.36 -4.05
N GLY A 124 4.53 20.67 -4.20
CA GLY A 124 3.28 21.39 -3.94
C GLY A 124 2.09 20.99 -4.83
N GLY A 125 2.31 20.16 -5.86
CA GLY A 125 1.25 19.58 -6.67
C GLY A 125 0.73 18.23 -6.17
N TYR A 126 1.40 17.63 -5.19
CA TYR A 126 0.97 16.35 -4.60
C TYR A 126 -0.29 16.54 -3.74
N ALA A 127 -1.39 16.00 -4.19
CA ALA A 127 -2.71 16.24 -3.61
C ALA A 127 -3.09 15.22 -2.53
N ASP A 128 -3.80 15.68 -1.50
CA ASP A 128 -4.59 14.82 -0.64
C ASP A 128 -5.90 14.45 -1.35
N ARG A 129 -6.00 13.22 -1.86
CA ARG A 129 -7.20 12.69 -2.51
C ARG A 129 -8.14 11.99 -1.53
N GLY A 130 -7.73 11.91 -0.26
CA GLY A 130 -8.51 11.47 0.88
C GLY A 130 -8.67 9.96 1.01
N VAL A 131 -9.43 9.60 2.05
CA VAL A 131 -9.83 8.22 2.34
C VAL A 131 -11.15 7.91 1.64
N LYS A 132 -11.26 6.70 1.09
CA LYS A 132 -12.43 6.23 0.32
C LYS A 132 -12.86 4.83 0.76
N ALA A 133 -14.18 4.58 0.73
CA ALA A 133 -14.71 3.24 0.91
C ALA A 133 -14.79 2.52 -0.44
N HIS A 134 -14.27 1.29 -0.51
CA HIS A 134 -14.32 0.48 -1.73
C HIS A 134 -14.59 -1.01 -1.43
N PRO A 135 -15.85 -1.41 -1.21
CA PRO A 135 -16.21 -2.75 -0.76
C PRO A 135 -15.98 -3.86 -1.80
N SER A 136 -15.69 -3.51 -3.06
CA SER A 136 -15.42 -4.49 -4.13
C SER A 136 -13.94 -4.87 -4.26
N PHE A 137 -13.01 -4.14 -3.64
CA PHE A 137 -11.61 -4.56 -3.66
C PHE A 137 -11.43 -5.89 -2.93
N CYS A 138 -10.89 -6.87 -3.65
CA CYS A 138 -10.78 -8.25 -3.20
C CYS A 138 -10.06 -8.37 -1.85
N VAL A 139 -8.93 -7.70 -1.70
CA VAL A 139 -8.11 -7.72 -0.47
C VAL A 139 -8.80 -7.03 0.71
N LEU A 140 -9.63 -6.02 0.48
CA LEU A 140 -10.37 -5.34 1.54
C LEU A 140 -11.57 -6.15 2.02
N ARG A 141 -12.23 -6.86 1.09
CA ARG A 141 -13.45 -7.63 1.36
C ARG A 141 -13.20 -8.97 2.04
N ASN A 142 -12.09 -9.63 1.72
CA ASN A 142 -11.87 -11.03 2.09
C ASN A 142 -10.79 -11.23 3.17
N THR A 143 -10.13 -10.17 3.63
CA THR A 143 -9.28 -10.19 4.82
C THR A 143 -10.11 -10.03 6.08
N THR A 144 -9.69 -10.65 7.19
CA THR A 144 -10.45 -10.70 8.46
C THR A 144 -10.03 -9.64 9.46
N MET A 145 -8.93 -8.95 9.21
CA MET A 145 -8.39 -7.87 10.04
C MET A 145 -8.67 -6.50 9.41
N PRO A 146 -8.45 -5.37 10.11
CA PRO A 146 -8.43 -4.03 9.51
C PRO A 146 -7.50 -4.01 8.30
N ALA A 147 -8.04 -3.63 7.14
CA ALA A 147 -7.34 -3.68 5.87
C ALA A 147 -7.49 -2.37 5.10
N VAL A 148 -6.39 -1.94 4.48
CA VAL A 148 -6.35 -0.79 3.59
C VAL A 148 -5.58 -1.11 2.31
N LEU A 149 -5.95 -0.41 1.23
CA LEU A 149 -5.19 -0.34 -0.01
C LEU A 149 -4.81 1.12 -0.24
N VAL A 150 -3.53 1.39 -0.40
CA VAL A 150 -3.00 2.73 -0.60
C VAL A 150 -2.43 2.90 -1.99
N GLU A 151 -2.85 3.96 -2.66
CA GLU A 151 -2.29 4.47 -3.90
C GLU A 151 -1.35 5.63 -3.56
N THR A 152 -0.04 5.40 -3.72
CA THR A 152 0.98 6.33 -3.22
C THR A 152 1.27 7.51 -4.14
N GLY A 153 0.66 7.56 -5.31
CA GLY A 153 0.81 8.60 -6.36
C GLY A 153 0.48 8.02 -7.72
N PHE A 154 0.67 8.79 -8.79
CA PHE A 154 0.33 8.39 -10.15
C PHE A 154 1.59 8.20 -11.00
N ILE A 155 1.76 6.99 -11.55
CA ILE A 155 2.95 6.59 -12.33
C ILE A 155 3.07 7.32 -13.66
N ASP A 156 1.97 7.85 -14.17
CA ASP A 156 1.84 8.53 -15.47
C ASP A 156 1.68 10.06 -15.37
N SER A 157 2.02 10.64 -14.22
CA SER A 157 1.89 12.07 -13.93
C SER A 157 3.21 12.68 -13.43
N ASP A 158 3.15 13.95 -13.02
CA ASP A 158 4.30 14.64 -12.40
C ASP A 158 4.71 14.05 -11.04
N ASP A 159 3.90 13.16 -10.43
CA ASP A 159 4.28 12.44 -9.22
C ASP A 159 5.49 11.51 -9.43
N ILE A 160 5.88 11.25 -10.67
CA ILE A 160 6.99 10.36 -11.00
C ILE A 160 8.31 10.76 -10.33
N GLY A 161 8.53 12.06 -10.12
CA GLY A 161 9.67 12.58 -9.38
C GLY A 161 9.68 12.09 -7.93
N LEU A 162 8.54 12.21 -7.24
CA LEU A 162 8.35 11.71 -5.87
C LEU A 162 8.47 10.18 -5.82
N LEU A 163 7.79 9.48 -6.70
CA LEU A 163 7.78 8.01 -6.73
C LEU A 163 9.18 7.41 -6.92
N THR A 164 10.04 8.05 -7.71
CA THR A 164 11.38 7.51 -8.01
C THR A 164 12.47 8.00 -7.07
N GLN A 165 12.40 9.25 -6.62
CA GLN A 165 13.47 9.88 -5.84
C GLN A 165 13.20 9.84 -4.33
N HIS A 166 11.92 9.77 -3.92
CA HIS A 166 11.47 9.83 -2.52
C HIS A 166 10.79 8.53 -2.04
N GLY A 167 11.20 7.39 -2.60
CA GLY A 167 10.64 6.09 -2.20
C GLY A 167 10.95 5.69 -0.74
N ASP A 168 11.95 6.28 -0.12
CA ASP A 168 12.24 6.08 1.30
C ASP A 168 11.29 6.88 2.17
N GLU A 169 10.99 8.12 1.80
CA GLU A 169 9.98 8.97 2.45
C GLU A 169 8.59 8.34 2.38
N ILE A 170 8.22 7.77 1.22
CA ILE A 170 6.96 7.01 1.07
C ILE A 170 6.93 5.83 2.06
N ALA A 171 7.98 5.04 2.10
CA ALA A 171 8.06 3.87 2.98
C ALA A 171 8.00 4.25 4.47
N ARG A 172 8.66 5.34 4.87
CA ARG A 172 8.58 5.89 6.25
C ARG A 172 7.19 6.40 6.57
N ALA A 173 6.53 7.09 5.65
CA ALA A 173 5.18 7.58 5.84
C ALA A 173 4.19 6.43 6.05
N LEU A 174 4.28 5.36 5.25
CA LEU A 174 3.49 4.15 5.42
C LEU A 174 3.72 3.52 6.81
N ALA A 175 4.99 3.37 7.21
CA ALA A 175 5.34 2.80 8.51
C ALA A 175 4.83 3.67 9.68
N ARG A 176 4.97 5.00 9.60
CA ARG A 176 4.42 5.93 10.60
C ARG A 176 2.90 5.84 10.69
N GLY A 177 2.20 5.77 9.55
CA GLY A 177 0.75 5.59 9.55
C GLY A 177 0.32 4.33 10.30
N VAL A 178 1.06 3.23 10.15
CA VAL A 178 0.82 1.98 10.89
C VAL A 178 1.09 2.17 12.38
N THR A 179 2.21 2.79 12.78
CA THR A 179 2.51 3.01 14.20
C THR A 179 1.59 4.02 14.86
N ASP A 180 1.14 5.05 14.13
CA ASP A 180 0.12 5.99 14.61
C ASP A 180 -1.21 5.28 14.87
N TYR A 181 -1.60 4.33 14.01
CA TYR A 181 -2.77 3.50 14.22
C TYR A 181 -2.60 2.59 15.46
N GLU A 182 -1.44 1.94 15.62
CA GLU A 182 -1.17 1.09 16.79
C GLU A 182 -1.33 1.86 18.12
N GLN A 183 -0.88 3.11 18.17
CA GLN A 183 -0.99 3.96 19.36
C GLN A 183 -2.44 4.36 19.73
N GLN A 184 -3.39 4.14 18.80
CA GLN A 184 -4.81 4.45 19.02
C GLN A 184 -5.63 3.22 19.47
N GLN A 185 -4.98 2.03 19.58
CA GLN A 185 -5.64 0.80 20.01
C GLN A 185 -5.51 0.62 21.52
#